data_b2ac15a60092910323dcf7bfb8c19c3f
#
_entry.id   b2ac15a60092910323dcf7bfb8c19c3f
#
_cell.length_a   1.000
_cell.length_b   1.000
_cell.length_c   1.000
_cell.angle_alpha   90.00
_cell.angle_beta   90.00
_cell.angle_gamma   90.00
#
_symmetry.space_group_name_H-M   'P 1'
#
loop_
_entity.id
_entity.type
_entity.pdbx_description
1 polymer ?
#
loop_
_entity_poly.entity_id
_entity_poly.type
_entity_poly.pdbx_seq_one_letter_code
_entity_poly.pdbx_strand_id
1 'polypeptide(L)'
;MVKEFIKKHERLISAGALLVGFSWDAFTLTRIDYFFEVLVLGTHTSLIVLWILLINIIEGKNLKGWFFDNLRNITPILMQVSFGALFSALTIFYIKSASITTTLIFVLILAGLLVGNEFFRKKYQKFVFQFSVLFVALASFFALYIPVLVGTVGAWVFMLANIVAGFTIFLLVEFLKLFVPDRVNCSRNGLRISIGSIIVILQLLYFSNIIPPVPLALKDKGVYHNVVRSGEVYVGTTEEESLLEKIFPGTTIHYTEGESISMYSAIFAPTGLSTNIAHSWEYFDVKTNTWIPQGRISFSIAGGRDSGFRGYTEKSALFEGKWRVQVVTKRNQVLGRVVFTLEKAEKTPIFIEKAL
;
A
#
# COMPACT_ATOMS: atom_id res chain seq x y z
N MET A 1 -4.85 5.29 42.80
CA MET A 1 -5.87 4.46 42.13
C MET A 1 -5.83 4.57 40.62
N VAL A 2 -6.10 5.73 39.98
CA VAL A 2 -6.07 5.89 38.48
C VAL A 2 -4.68 5.62 37.89
N LYS A 3 -3.61 6.19 38.49
CA LYS A 3 -2.23 5.99 37.99
C LYS A 3 -1.77 4.53 38.11
N GLU A 4 -2.17 3.82 39.16
CA GLU A 4 -1.85 2.41 39.32
C GLU A 4 -2.64 1.51 38.40
N PHE A 5 -3.92 1.82 38.16
CA PHE A 5 -4.74 1.15 37.17
C PHE A 5 -4.16 1.29 35.74
N ILE A 6 -3.77 2.52 35.33
CA ILE A 6 -3.13 2.78 34.04
C ILE A 6 -1.82 1.99 33.93
N LYS A 7 -0.98 2.01 34.94
CA LYS A 7 0.30 1.28 34.96
C LYS A 7 0.10 -0.24 34.89
N LYS A 8 -0.90 -0.77 35.56
CA LYS A 8 -1.24 -2.20 35.55
C LYS A 8 -1.77 -2.66 34.18
N HIS A 9 -2.51 -1.80 33.46
CA HIS A 9 -3.16 -2.13 32.19
C HIS A 9 -2.55 -1.37 31.01
N GLU A 10 -1.34 -0.82 31.16
CA GLU A 10 -0.66 0.01 30.15
C GLU A 10 -0.67 -0.64 28.75
N ARG A 11 -0.38 -1.95 28.67
CA ARG A 11 -0.36 -2.68 27.39
C ARG A 11 -1.74 -2.81 26.74
N LEU A 12 -2.78 -3.03 27.53
CA LEU A 12 -4.15 -3.15 27.01
C LEU A 12 -4.67 -1.78 26.53
N ILE A 13 -4.37 -0.73 27.31
CA ILE A 13 -4.73 0.65 26.96
C ILE A 13 -4.01 1.08 25.68
N SER A 14 -2.71 0.78 25.55
CA SER A 14 -1.91 1.09 24.37
C SER A 14 -2.42 0.33 23.15
N ALA A 15 -2.68 -0.97 23.25
CA ALA A 15 -3.26 -1.77 22.18
C ALA A 15 -4.66 -1.27 21.77
N GLY A 16 -5.49 -0.90 22.74
CA GLY A 16 -6.80 -0.31 22.48
C GLY A 16 -6.70 1.04 21.75
N ALA A 17 -5.81 1.91 22.18
CA ALA A 17 -5.57 3.19 21.53
C ALA A 17 -5.06 3.03 20.08
N LEU A 18 -4.17 2.06 19.85
CA LEU A 18 -3.68 1.71 18.50
C LEU A 18 -4.82 1.24 17.60
N LEU A 19 -5.69 0.33 18.09
CA LEU A 19 -6.83 -0.17 17.32
C LEU A 19 -7.84 0.95 16.99
N VAL A 20 -8.15 1.80 17.97
CA VAL A 20 -9.06 2.94 17.77
C VAL A 20 -8.47 3.93 16.77
N GLY A 21 -7.18 4.30 16.92
CA GLY A 21 -6.49 5.19 15.98
C GLY A 21 -6.44 4.63 14.57
N PHE A 22 -6.07 3.36 14.43
CA PHE A 22 -6.04 2.68 13.11
C PHE A 22 -7.42 2.60 12.47
N SER A 23 -8.46 2.30 13.26
CA SER A 23 -9.84 2.28 12.75
C SER A 23 -10.28 3.66 12.31
N TRP A 24 -9.99 4.69 13.08
CA TRP A 24 -10.27 6.08 12.71
C TRP A 24 -9.59 6.47 11.39
N ASP A 25 -8.30 6.21 11.26
CA ASP A 25 -7.54 6.45 10.03
C ASP A 25 -8.11 5.67 8.83
N ALA A 26 -8.56 4.42 9.05
CA ALA A 26 -9.15 3.59 7.99
C ALA A 26 -10.45 4.18 7.42
N PHE A 27 -11.23 4.87 8.27
CA PHE A 27 -12.47 5.55 7.84
C PHE A 27 -12.22 6.94 7.27
N THR A 28 -11.24 7.68 7.78
CA THR A 28 -11.01 9.08 7.41
C THR A 28 -10.08 9.24 6.22
N LEU A 29 -9.02 8.43 6.12
CA LEU A 29 -8.06 8.51 5.01
C LEU A 29 -8.64 7.88 3.75
N THR A 30 -8.91 8.68 2.73
CA THR A 30 -9.58 8.25 1.50
C THR A 30 -8.65 8.15 0.30
N ARG A 31 -7.95 9.22 -0.04
CA ARG A 31 -7.12 9.34 -1.25
C ARG A 31 -5.82 10.06 -0.94
N ILE A 32 -4.72 9.53 -1.47
CA ILE A 32 -3.38 10.08 -1.24
C ILE A 32 -3.14 11.44 -1.93
N ASP A 33 -3.93 11.79 -2.94
CA ASP A 33 -3.81 13.04 -3.69
C ASP A 33 -4.68 14.19 -3.12
N TYR A 34 -5.43 13.95 -2.05
CA TYR A 34 -6.13 15.01 -1.35
C TYR A 34 -5.17 15.80 -0.45
N PHE A 35 -5.32 17.12 -0.49
CA PHE A 35 -4.47 18.04 0.29
C PHE A 35 -4.45 17.73 1.78
N PHE A 36 -5.59 17.35 2.35
CA PHE A 36 -5.70 17.07 3.78
C PHE A 36 -4.88 15.85 4.19
N GLU A 37 -4.94 14.74 3.43
CA GLU A 37 -4.20 13.52 3.71
C GLU A 37 -2.69 13.73 3.58
N VAL A 38 -2.27 14.49 2.56
CA VAL A 38 -0.86 14.87 2.40
C VAL A 38 -0.39 15.75 3.56
N LEU A 39 -1.24 16.69 4.02
CA LEU A 39 -0.95 17.55 5.16
C LEU A 39 -0.79 16.73 6.46
N VAL A 40 -1.68 15.77 6.71
CA VAL A 40 -1.61 14.89 7.90
C VAL A 40 -0.31 14.09 7.89
N LEU A 41 0.01 13.40 6.78
CA LEU A 41 1.25 12.64 6.64
C LEU A 41 2.49 13.52 6.78
N GLY A 42 2.49 14.69 6.13
CA GLY A 42 3.57 15.69 6.19
C GLY A 42 3.76 16.24 7.60
N THR A 43 2.68 16.51 8.33
CA THR A 43 2.73 16.99 9.72
C THR A 43 3.37 15.95 10.63
N HIS A 44 2.92 14.70 10.60
CA HIS A 44 3.52 13.63 11.41
C HIS A 44 4.98 13.40 11.05
N THR A 45 5.33 13.44 9.77
CA THR A 45 6.73 13.33 9.30
C THR A 45 7.58 14.46 9.85
N SER A 46 7.08 15.72 9.79
CA SER A 46 7.79 16.90 10.32
C SER A 46 7.95 16.83 11.84
N LEU A 47 6.93 16.38 12.56
CA LEU A 47 7.01 16.18 14.01
C LEU A 47 8.06 15.11 14.37
N ILE A 48 8.11 13.99 13.66
CA ILE A 48 9.13 12.96 13.88
C ILE A 48 10.54 13.56 13.69
N VAL A 49 10.76 14.31 12.61
CA VAL A 49 12.03 14.98 12.36
C VAL A 49 12.37 15.92 13.52
N LEU A 50 11.43 16.75 13.95
CA LEU A 50 11.60 17.67 15.08
C LEU A 50 12.02 16.94 16.35
N TRP A 51 11.32 15.85 16.70
CA TRP A 51 11.64 15.06 17.90
C TRP A 51 13.00 14.38 17.82
N ILE A 52 13.38 13.88 16.65
CA ILE A 52 14.71 13.29 16.41
C ILE A 52 15.80 14.35 16.60
N LEU A 53 15.64 15.52 16.00
CA LEU A 53 16.61 16.61 16.16
C LEU A 53 16.72 17.01 17.61
N LEU A 54 15.60 17.26 18.28
CA LEU A 54 15.53 17.72 19.66
C LEU A 54 16.22 16.76 20.62
N ILE A 55 15.88 15.48 20.61
CA ILE A 55 16.46 14.50 21.54
C ILE A 55 17.97 14.33 21.32
N ASN A 56 18.41 14.35 20.06
CA ASN A 56 19.84 14.19 19.76
C ASN A 56 20.67 15.40 20.17
N ILE A 57 20.12 16.62 20.08
CA ILE A 57 20.78 17.84 20.57
C ILE A 57 20.85 17.84 22.10
N ILE A 58 19.75 17.52 22.78
CA ILE A 58 19.68 17.47 24.26
C ILE A 58 20.70 16.47 24.82
N GLU A 59 20.76 15.28 24.23
CA GLU A 59 21.65 14.22 24.69
C GLU A 59 23.10 14.47 24.28
N GLY A 60 23.33 14.91 23.05
CA GLY A 60 24.67 15.13 22.53
C GLY A 60 25.41 16.30 23.21
N LYS A 61 24.66 17.34 23.58
CA LYS A 61 25.22 18.49 24.38
C LYS A 61 25.15 18.26 25.88
N ASN A 62 24.61 17.12 26.35
CA ASN A 62 24.42 16.81 27.76
C ASN A 62 23.73 17.96 28.53
N LEU A 63 22.69 18.54 27.92
CA LEU A 63 21.94 19.64 28.53
C LEU A 63 21.23 19.15 29.81
N LYS A 64 21.43 19.88 30.92
CA LYS A 64 20.88 19.55 32.24
C LYS A 64 19.88 20.58 32.70
N GLY A 65 18.99 20.20 33.58
CA GLY A 65 17.96 21.04 34.19
C GLY A 65 16.56 20.47 34.02
N TRP A 66 15.66 20.82 34.93
CA TRP A 66 14.30 20.31 34.98
C TRP A 66 13.57 20.31 33.63
N PHE A 67 13.75 21.34 32.83
CA PHE A 67 13.12 21.46 31.49
C PHE A 67 13.67 20.41 30.52
N PHE A 68 14.98 20.25 30.41
CA PHE A 68 15.63 19.28 29.50
C PHE A 68 15.41 17.85 29.95
N ASP A 69 15.35 17.59 31.26
CA ASP A 69 15.07 16.27 31.80
C ASP A 69 13.62 15.84 31.49
N ASN A 70 12.67 16.77 31.58
CA ASN A 70 11.30 16.50 31.14
C ASN A 70 11.21 16.26 29.64
N LEU A 71 11.89 17.07 28.82
CA LEU A 71 11.91 16.85 27.36
C LEU A 71 12.53 15.50 27.00
N ARG A 72 13.63 15.09 27.68
CA ARG A 72 14.27 13.79 27.48
C ARG A 72 13.31 12.63 27.74
N ASN A 73 12.44 12.76 28.72
CA ASN A 73 11.47 11.74 29.11
C ASN A 73 10.25 11.70 28.17
N ILE A 74 9.79 12.87 27.69
CA ILE A 74 8.57 13.00 26.89
C ILE A 74 8.79 12.78 25.39
N THR A 75 9.95 13.19 24.87
CA THR A 75 10.26 13.12 23.42
C THR A 75 10.14 11.71 22.85
N PRO A 76 10.62 10.62 23.49
CA PRO A 76 10.41 9.26 22.97
C PRO A 76 8.94 8.87 22.86
N ILE A 77 8.08 9.37 23.76
CA ILE A 77 6.63 9.14 23.70
C ILE A 77 6.01 9.88 22.52
N LEU A 78 6.39 11.16 22.33
CA LEU A 78 5.93 11.96 21.18
C LEU A 78 6.40 11.37 19.85
N MET A 79 7.63 10.85 19.79
CA MET A 79 8.12 10.09 18.63
C MET A 79 7.26 8.85 18.38
N GLN A 80 6.98 8.08 19.42
CA GLN A 80 6.15 6.87 19.33
C GLN A 80 4.76 7.18 18.78
N VAL A 81 4.11 8.24 19.27
CA VAL A 81 2.79 8.68 18.79
C VAL A 81 2.86 9.10 17.31
N SER A 82 3.86 9.92 16.95
CA SER A 82 4.00 10.42 15.58
C SER A 82 4.35 9.30 14.57
N PHE A 83 5.24 8.38 14.93
CA PHE A 83 5.52 7.19 14.11
C PHE A 83 4.31 6.26 14.01
N GLY A 84 3.58 6.06 15.11
CA GLY A 84 2.36 5.26 15.13
C GLY A 84 1.32 5.77 14.14
N ALA A 85 1.00 7.06 14.19
CA ALA A 85 0.07 7.70 13.26
C ALA A 85 0.56 7.60 11.79
N LEU A 86 1.86 7.87 11.54
CA LEU A 86 2.41 7.77 10.19
C LEU A 86 2.38 6.34 9.64
N PHE A 87 2.77 5.32 10.43
CA PHE A 87 2.72 3.93 10.00
C PHE A 87 1.29 3.41 9.86
N SER A 88 0.34 3.90 10.69
CA SER A 88 -1.09 3.61 10.52
C SER A 88 -1.57 4.07 9.14
N ALA A 89 -1.37 5.33 8.82
CA ALA A 89 -1.77 5.91 7.54
C ALA A 89 -1.08 5.21 6.34
N LEU A 90 0.23 4.98 6.41
CA LEU A 90 0.98 4.26 5.37
C LEU A 90 0.42 2.85 5.17
N THR A 91 0.20 2.09 6.24
CA THR A 91 -0.35 0.73 6.17
C THR A 91 -1.70 0.73 5.45
N ILE A 92 -2.59 1.69 5.75
CA ILE A 92 -3.90 1.81 5.12
C ILE A 92 -3.78 2.09 3.61
N PHE A 93 -2.95 3.05 3.21
CA PHE A 93 -2.76 3.35 1.79
C PHE A 93 -2.15 2.18 1.02
N TYR A 94 -1.21 1.47 1.63
CA TYR A 94 -0.62 0.27 1.01
C TYR A 94 -1.61 -0.89 0.93
N ILE A 95 -2.48 -1.11 1.94
CA ILE A 95 -3.57 -2.10 1.89
C ILE A 95 -4.52 -1.79 0.73
N LYS A 96 -4.92 -0.54 0.55
CA LYS A 96 -5.82 -0.12 -0.55
C LYS A 96 -5.23 -0.39 -1.94
N SER A 97 -3.91 -0.38 -2.07
CA SER A 97 -3.19 -0.66 -3.32
C SER A 97 -2.77 -2.13 -3.46
N ALA A 98 -2.98 -2.94 -2.43
CA ALA A 98 -2.46 -4.30 -2.35
C ALA A 98 -3.42 -5.32 -2.95
N SER A 99 -2.87 -6.26 -3.69
CA SER A 99 -3.51 -7.56 -3.92
C SER A 99 -3.15 -8.48 -2.75
N ILE A 100 -4.14 -8.94 -2.00
CA ILE A 100 -3.96 -9.75 -0.77
C ILE A 100 -2.99 -10.94 -0.99
N THR A 101 -2.93 -11.46 -2.19
CA THR A 101 -2.15 -12.67 -2.49
C THR A 101 -0.68 -12.44 -2.82
N THR A 102 -0.30 -11.27 -3.33
CA THR A 102 1.06 -11.01 -3.81
C THR A 102 1.82 -10.00 -2.95
N THR A 103 1.11 -9.07 -2.34
CA THR A 103 1.72 -7.93 -1.64
C THR A 103 1.50 -7.96 -0.13
N LEU A 104 0.91 -9.05 0.39
CA LEU A 104 0.64 -9.23 1.82
C LEU A 104 1.91 -9.10 2.67
N ILE A 105 3.05 -9.62 2.19
CA ILE A 105 4.32 -9.58 2.93
C ILE A 105 4.74 -8.14 3.24
N PHE A 106 4.66 -7.23 2.27
CA PHE A 106 5.04 -5.82 2.50
C PHE A 106 4.07 -5.12 3.47
N VAL A 107 2.78 -5.38 3.32
CA VAL A 107 1.76 -4.86 4.25
C VAL A 107 2.01 -5.38 5.68
N LEU A 108 2.36 -6.65 5.84
CA LEU A 108 2.72 -7.23 7.15
C LEU A 108 3.99 -6.60 7.73
N ILE A 109 4.96 -6.20 6.91
CA ILE A 109 6.14 -5.45 7.38
C ILE A 109 5.71 -4.09 7.95
N LEU A 110 4.87 -3.32 7.24
CA LEU A 110 4.37 -2.03 7.72
C LEU A 110 3.50 -2.18 8.97
N ALA A 111 2.59 -3.15 8.98
CA ALA A 111 1.79 -3.47 10.16
C ALA A 111 2.66 -3.94 11.33
N GLY A 112 3.72 -4.69 11.05
CA GLY A 112 4.72 -5.09 12.04
C GLY A 112 5.48 -3.91 12.63
N LEU A 113 5.79 -2.88 11.83
CA LEU A 113 6.37 -1.63 12.32
C LEU A 113 5.36 -0.83 13.15
N LEU A 114 4.10 -0.79 12.73
CA LEU A 114 3.02 -0.15 13.48
C LEU A 114 2.83 -0.80 14.86
N VAL A 115 2.66 -2.11 14.92
CA VAL A 115 2.51 -2.84 16.19
C VAL A 115 3.81 -2.83 17.01
N GLY A 116 4.97 -3.01 16.33
CA GLY A 116 6.29 -2.98 16.94
C GLY A 116 6.63 -1.62 17.56
N ASN A 117 6.05 -0.54 17.04
CA ASN A 117 6.22 0.81 17.55
C ASN A 117 5.90 0.91 19.05
N GLU A 118 4.94 0.14 19.56
CA GLU A 118 4.62 0.07 20.97
C GLU A 118 5.79 -0.43 21.85
N PHE A 119 6.68 -1.23 21.28
CA PHE A 119 7.85 -1.81 21.96
C PHE A 119 9.13 -1.01 21.73
N PHE A 120 9.13 -0.01 20.85
CA PHE A 120 10.32 0.70 20.41
C PHE A 120 10.73 1.88 21.30
N ARG A 121 9.92 2.24 22.33
CA ARG A 121 10.16 3.40 23.18
C ARG A 121 11.61 3.54 23.68
N LYS A 122 12.22 2.44 24.19
CA LYS A 122 13.63 2.43 24.64
C LYS A 122 14.61 2.49 23.45
N LYS A 123 14.24 1.98 22.28
CA LYS A 123 15.08 1.99 21.08
C LYS A 123 15.10 3.35 20.41
N TYR A 124 14.06 4.16 20.62
CA TYR A 124 14.04 5.56 20.12
C TYR A 124 15.07 6.48 20.76
N GLN A 125 15.83 6.03 21.76
CA GLN A 125 17.00 6.74 22.29
C GLN A 125 18.27 6.48 21.45
N LYS A 126 18.30 5.45 20.59
CA LYS A 126 19.45 5.06 19.80
C LYS A 126 19.44 5.77 18.44
N PHE A 127 20.48 6.55 18.15
CA PHE A 127 20.66 7.37 16.92
C PHE A 127 20.39 6.57 15.64
N VAL A 128 21.09 5.45 15.44
CA VAL A 128 20.96 4.63 14.24
C VAL A 128 19.53 4.13 14.06
N PHE A 129 18.88 3.68 15.14
CA PHE A 129 17.52 3.20 15.10
C PHE A 129 16.51 4.27 14.67
N GLN A 130 16.62 5.49 15.26
CA GLN A 130 15.75 6.62 14.91
C GLN A 130 15.76 6.90 13.40
N PHE A 131 16.97 7.06 12.84
CA PHE A 131 17.14 7.37 11.43
C PHE A 131 16.80 6.21 10.50
N SER A 132 17.00 4.96 10.94
CA SER A 132 16.59 3.78 10.17
C SER A 132 15.07 3.68 10.04
N VAL A 133 14.33 3.88 11.14
CA VAL A 133 12.86 3.87 11.12
C VAL A 133 12.32 5.07 10.35
N LEU A 134 12.91 6.25 10.52
CA LEU A 134 12.57 7.44 9.73
C LEU A 134 12.80 7.21 8.24
N PHE A 135 13.89 6.56 7.85
CA PHE A 135 14.15 6.25 6.44
C PHE A 135 13.08 5.34 5.84
N VAL A 136 12.67 4.27 6.55
CA VAL A 136 11.57 3.39 6.08
C VAL A 136 10.27 4.18 5.92
N ALA A 137 9.95 5.04 6.88
CA ALA A 137 8.76 5.89 6.81
C ALA A 137 8.81 6.87 5.63
N LEU A 138 9.93 7.57 5.43
CA LEU A 138 10.15 8.50 4.32
C LEU A 138 10.11 7.78 2.96
N ALA A 139 10.80 6.64 2.83
CA ALA A 139 10.81 5.85 1.60
C ALA A 139 9.40 5.39 1.24
N SER A 140 8.61 4.93 2.23
CA SER A 140 7.21 4.53 2.03
C SER A 140 6.31 5.72 1.68
N PHE A 141 6.49 6.85 2.33
CA PHE A 141 5.75 8.09 2.02
C PHE A 141 6.07 8.60 0.62
N PHE A 142 7.36 8.70 0.25
CA PHE A 142 7.76 9.18 -1.07
C PHE A 142 7.39 8.19 -2.18
N ALA A 143 7.37 6.88 -1.92
CA ALA A 143 6.89 5.90 -2.90
C ALA A 143 5.39 6.06 -3.22
N LEU A 144 4.59 6.58 -2.27
CA LEU A 144 3.18 6.95 -2.48
C LEU A 144 3.04 8.31 -3.18
N TYR A 145 3.83 9.31 -2.77
CA TYR A 145 3.58 10.71 -3.12
C TYR A 145 4.33 11.17 -4.38
N ILE A 146 5.56 10.72 -4.64
CA ILE A 146 6.32 11.11 -5.85
C ILE A 146 5.60 10.71 -7.14
N PRO A 147 4.96 9.51 -7.27
CA PRO A 147 4.14 9.20 -8.44
C PRO A 147 3.01 10.21 -8.70
N VAL A 148 2.40 10.77 -7.64
CA VAL A 148 1.36 11.79 -7.75
C VAL A 148 1.94 13.08 -8.33
N LEU A 149 3.12 13.51 -7.87
CA LEU A 149 3.80 14.71 -8.35
C LEU A 149 4.29 14.58 -9.80
N VAL A 150 4.80 13.41 -10.17
CA VAL A 150 5.42 13.16 -11.49
C VAL A 150 4.38 12.71 -12.52
N GLY A 151 3.17 12.29 -12.09
CA GLY A 151 2.08 11.85 -12.95
C GLY A 151 2.27 10.46 -13.57
N THR A 152 3.20 9.66 -13.05
CA THR A 152 3.45 8.30 -13.56
C THR A 152 3.95 7.35 -12.48
N VAL A 153 3.84 6.05 -12.74
CA VAL A 153 4.37 4.97 -11.88
C VAL A 153 5.45 4.18 -12.61
N GLY A 154 6.38 3.60 -11.87
CA GLY A 154 7.41 2.75 -12.47
C GLY A 154 8.67 2.63 -11.62
N ALA A 155 9.63 1.83 -12.12
CA ALA A 155 10.86 1.55 -11.38
C ALA A 155 11.69 2.79 -11.08
N TRP A 156 11.83 3.68 -12.05
CA TRP A 156 12.61 4.92 -11.87
C TRP A 156 11.96 5.86 -10.84
N VAL A 157 10.62 5.92 -10.78
CA VAL A 157 9.89 6.71 -9.78
C VAL A 157 10.11 6.15 -8.38
N PHE A 158 10.07 4.81 -8.24
CA PHE A 158 10.37 4.16 -6.98
C PHE A 158 11.83 4.37 -6.55
N MET A 159 12.80 4.28 -7.48
CA MET A 159 14.20 4.61 -7.19
C MET A 159 14.36 6.07 -6.78
N LEU A 160 13.69 7.01 -7.47
CA LEU A 160 13.69 8.42 -7.11
C LEU A 160 13.16 8.63 -5.68
N ALA A 161 12.08 7.94 -5.30
CA ALA A 161 11.52 8.01 -3.94
C ALA A 161 12.56 7.61 -2.87
N ASN A 162 13.30 6.53 -3.11
CA ASN A 162 14.36 6.09 -2.21
C ASN A 162 15.56 7.04 -2.18
N ILE A 163 15.92 7.64 -3.32
CA ILE A 163 16.98 8.65 -3.41
C ILE A 163 16.58 9.89 -2.62
N VAL A 164 15.35 10.39 -2.79
CA VAL A 164 14.85 11.56 -2.04
C VAL A 164 14.82 11.28 -0.55
N ALA A 165 14.34 10.09 -0.13
CA ALA A 165 14.37 9.67 1.27
C ALA A 165 15.81 9.65 1.83
N GLY A 166 16.75 9.04 1.12
CA GLY A 166 18.15 8.97 1.51
C GLY A 166 18.82 10.35 1.58
N PHE A 167 18.52 11.22 0.62
CA PHE A 167 19.02 12.61 0.61
C PHE A 167 18.45 13.41 1.78
N THR A 168 17.17 13.22 2.12
CA THR A 168 16.56 13.85 3.31
C THR A 168 17.29 13.41 4.58
N ILE A 169 17.55 12.10 4.75
CA ILE A 169 18.32 11.60 5.90
C ILE A 169 19.73 12.20 5.92
N PHE A 170 20.40 12.25 4.77
CA PHE A 170 21.74 12.86 4.66
C PHE A 170 21.73 14.32 5.15
N LEU A 171 20.79 15.14 4.67
CA LEU A 171 20.68 16.54 5.09
C LEU A 171 20.42 16.68 6.60
N LEU A 172 19.54 15.85 7.17
CA LEU A 172 19.25 15.86 8.60
C LEU A 172 20.47 15.48 9.45
N VAL A 173 21.26 14.50 9.00
CA VAL A 173 22.47 14.05 9.68
C VAL A 173 23.56 15.12 9.62
N GLU A 174 23.79 15.74 8.44
CA GLU A 174 24.76 16.85 8.32
C GLU A 174 24.31 18.08 9.12
N PHE A 175 23.00 18.37 9.18
CA PHE A 175 22.48 19.42 10.06
C PHE A 175 22.76 19.11 11.53
N LEU A 176 22.50 17.90 12.01
CA LEU A 176 22.82 17.51 13.40
C LEU A 176 24.30 17.55 13.71
N LYS A 177 25.15 17.27 12.74
CA LYS A 177 26.63 17.33 12.91
C LYS A 177 27.11 18.72 13.30
N LEU A 178 26.40 19.79 12.91
CA LEU A 178 26.74 21.17 13.33
C LEU A 178 26.57 21.37 14.85
N PHE A 179 25.67 20.61 15.49
CA PHE A 179 25.37 20.76 16.92
C PHE A 179 25.99 19.67 17.80
N VAL A 180 26.13 18.45 17.28
CA VAL A 180 26.56 17.26 18.04
C VAL A 180 27.46 16.35 17.19
N PRO A 181 28.66 16.86 16.77
CA PRO A 181 29.54 16.16 15.84
C PRO A 181 30.00 14.79 16.34
N ASP A 182 30.33 14.66 17.62
CA ASP A 182 30.82 13.40 18.20
C ASP A 182 29.78 12.28 18.13
N ARG A 183 28.51 12.57 18.46
CA ARG A 183 27.39 11.62 18.38
C ARG A 183 27.16 11.15 16.95
N VAL A 184 27.21 12.06 15.99
CA VAL A 184 27.05 11.75 14.56
C VAL A 184 28.21 10.89 14.06
N ASN A 185 29.47 11.29 14.34
CA ASN A 185 30.65 10.58 13.86
C ASN A 185 30.72 9.15 14.43
N CYS A 186 30.42 8.97 15.72
CA CYS A 186 30.36 7.66 16.37
C CYS A 186 29.33 6.73 15.74
N SER A 187 28.21 7.28 15.29
CA SER A 187 27.10 6.51 14.72
C SER A 187 27.16 6.34 13.20
N ARG A 188 28.07 7.02 12.50
CA ARG A 188 28.11 7.18 11.04
C ARG A 188 28.16 5.86 10.29
N ASN A 189 29.04 4.94 10.69
CA ASN A 189 29.19 3.66 10.02
C ASN A 189 27.97 2.76 10.23
N GLY A 190 27.46 2.70 11.47
CA GLY A 190 26.23 1.95 11.76
C GLY A 190 25.04 2.47 10.96
N LEU A 191 24.92 3.80 10.82
CA LEU A 191 23.86 4.41 10.03
C LEU A 191 23.98 4.08 8.53
N ARG A 192 25.20 4.19 7.95
CA ARG A 192 25.43 3.86 6.53
C ARG A 192 25.08 2.40 6.21
N ILE A 193 25.52 1.48 7.08
CA ILE A 193 25.21 0.05 6.92
C ILE A 193 23.71 -0.17 7.02
N SER A 194 23.03 0.41 8.03
CA SER A 194 21.61 0.25 8.23
C SER A 194 20.79 0.79 7.06
N ILE A 195 21.02 2.05 6.65
CA ILE A 195 20.29 2.65 5.52
C ILE A 195 20.60 1.91 4.21
N GLY A 196 21.86 1.56 3.95
CA GLY A 196 22.24 0.80 2.76
C GLY A 196 21.53 -0.56 2.69
N SER A 197 21.49 -1.29 3.82
CA SER A 197 20.77 -2.57 3.90
C SER A 197 19.26 -2.41 3.65
N ILE A 198 18.64 -1.37 4.22
CA ILE A 198 17.20 -1.10 4.01
C ILE A 198 16.94 -0.77 2.53
N ILE A 199 17.78 0.05 1.89
CA ILE A 199 17.67 0.36 0.46
C ILE A 199 17.72 -0.93 -0.37
N VAL A 200 18.71 -1.79 -0.12
CA VAL A 200 18.82 -3.07 -0.85
C VAL A 200 17.59 -3.93 -0.65
N ILE A 201 17.10 -4.06 0.59
CA ILE A 201 15.88 -4.82 0.90
C ILE A 201 14.66 -4.23 0.16
N LEU A 202 14.47 -2.91 0.20
CA LEU A 202 13.34 -2.27 -0.48
C LEU A 202 13.41 -2.47 -2.00
N GLN A 203 14.61 -2.39 -2.61
CA GLN A 203 14.79 -2.67 -4.03
C GLN A 203 14.45 -4.15 -4.35
N LEU A 204 14.95 -5.10 -3.56
CA LEU A 204 14.61 -6.51 -3.74
C LEU A 204 13.11 -6.75 -3.65
N LEU A 205 12.44 -6.21 -2.64
CA LEU A 205 10.98 -6.34 -2.47
C LEU A 205 10.20 -5.70 -3.63
N TYR A 206 10.68 -4.56 -4.15
CA TYR A 206 10.04 -3.89 -5.29
C TYR A 206 10.21 -4.68 -6.59
N PHE A 207 11.43 -5.14 -6.89
CA PHE A 207 11.71 -5.88 -8.12
C PHE A 207 11.12 -7.31 -8.11
N SER A 208 10.87 -7.87 -6.92
CA SER A 208 10.12 -9.13 -6.74
C SER A 208 8.59 -8.95 -6.76
N ASN A 209 8.08 -7.73 -7.05
CA ASN A 209 6.65 -7.39 -7.05
C ASN A 209 5.94 -7.65 -5.69
N ILE A 210 6.69 -7.66 -4.59
CA ILE A 210 6.15 -7.78 -3.22
C ILE A 210 5.60 -6.43 -2.74
N ILE A 211 6.23 -5.30 -3.14
CA ILE A 211 5.68 -3.97 -2.89
C ILE A 211 4.54 -3.72 -3.88
N PRO A 212 3.32 -3.35 -3.41
CA PRO A 212 2.19 -3.07 -4.29
C PRO A 212 2.47 -1.88 -5.21
N PRO A 213 1.77 -1.79 -6.36
CA PRO A 213 1.95 -0.72 -7.33
C PRO A 213 1.28 0.59 -6.87
N VAL A 214 1.69 1.07 -5.71
CA VAL A 214 1.18 2.34 -5.16
C VAL A 214 1.47 3.51 -6.12
N PRO A 215 0.59 4.50 -6.22
CA PRO A 215 -0.67 4.71 -5.48
C PRO A 215 -1.93 4.18 -6.19
N LEU A 216 -1.80 3.20 -7.09
CA LEU A 216 -2.93 2.60 -7.81
C LEU A 216 -3.72 1.69 -6.88
N ALA A 217 -5.06 1.69 -6.99
CA ALA A 217 -5.92 0.80 -6.22
C ALA A 217 -7.06 0.24 -7.08
N LEU A 218 -7.31 -1.06 -6.98
CA LEU A 218 -8.44 -1.69 -7.64
C LEU A 218 -9.71 -1.45 -6.81
N LYS A 219 -10.67 -0.74 -7.37
CA LYS A 219 -11.95 -0.38 -6.72
C LYS A 219 -13.02 -1.43 -6.95
N ASP A 220 -13.10 -1.91 -8.19
CA ASP A 220 -14.08 -2.93 -8.59
C ASP A 220 -13.52 -3.81 -9.71
N LYS A 221 -14.04 -5.03 -9.81
CA LYS A 221 -13.66 -6.02 -10.83
C LYS A 221 -14.74 -7.07 -10.99
N GLY A 222 -14.90 -7.58 -12.18
CA GLY A 222 -15.82 -8.70 -12.45
C GLY A 222 -15.64 -9.26 -13.84
N VAL A 223 -16.12 -10.51 -14.01
CA VAL A 223 -16.21 -11.17 -15.31
C VAL A 223 -17.68 -11.28 -15.68
N TYR A 224 -18.00 -10.97 -16.92
CA TYR A 224 -19.36 -10.83 -17.44
C TYR A 224 -19.45 -11.45 -18.85
N HIS A 225 -20.63 -11.92 -19.25
CA HIS A 225 -20.87 -12.32 -20.63
C HIS A 225 -20.63 -11.16 -21.59
N ASN A 226 -21.14 -9.99 -21.24
CA ASN A 226 -20.95 -8.78 -22.02
C ASN A 226 -20.84 -7.56 -21.10
N VAL A 227 -20.08 -6.55 -21.52
CA VAL A 227 -20.02 -5.24 -20.85
C VAL A 227 -20.25 -4.17 -21.90
N VAL A 228 -21.28 -3.37 -21.71
CA VAL A 228 -21.62 -2.26 -22.60
C VAL A 228 -21.48 -0.93 -21.85
N ARG A 229 -20.93 0.05 -22.50
CA ARG A 229 -20.91 1.43 -21.99
C ARG A 229 -22.16 2.18 -22.49
N SER A 230 -23.04 2.56 -21.58
CA SER A 230 -24.22 3.39 -21.85
C SER A 230 -24.02 4.76 -21.18
N GLY A 231 -23.55 5.73 -21.95
CA GLY A 231 -23.20 7.06 -21.43
C GLY A 231 -22.05 7.03 -20.41
N GLU A 232 -22.33 7.36 -19.16
CA GLU A 232 -21.35 7.32 -18.06
C GLU A 232 -21.41 6.04 -17.23
N VAL A 233 -22.39 5.17 -17.49
CA VAL A 233 -22.58 3.92 -16.77
C VAL A 233 -22.09 2.76 -17.61
N TYR A 234 -21.44 1.79 -16.97
CA TYR A 234 -21.15 0.51 -17.56
C TYR A 234 -22.22 -0.49 -17.08
N VAL A 235 -22.72 -1.29 -17.99
CA VAL A 235 -23.71 -2.33 -17.72
C VAL A 235 -23.09 -3.66 -18.07
N GLY A 236 -23.00 -4.55 -17.09
CA GLY A 236 -22.50 -5.91 -17.25
C GLY A 236 -23.67 -6.91 -17.30
N THR A 237 -23.65 -7.80 -18.28
CA THR A 237 -24.58 -8.92 -18.36
C THR A 237 -23.98 -10.10 -17.61
N THR A 238 -24.67 -10.57 -16.57
CA THR A 238 -24.28 -11.75 -15.77
C THR A 238 -25.43 -12.72 -15.65
N GLU A 239 -25.14 -13.93 -15.24
CA GLU A 239 -26.15 -14.92 -14.91
C GLU A 239 -26.82 -14.60 -13.58
N GLU A 240 -28.07 -15.04 -13.40
CA GLU A 240 -28.71 -14.94 -12.11
C GLU A 240 -28.08 -15.91 -11.12
N GLU A 241 -27.37 -15.38 -10.13
CA GLU A 241 -26.69 -16.17 -9.09
C GLU A 241 -27.71 -16.80 -8.12
N SER A 242 -27.57 -18.10 -7.88
CA SER A 242 -28.30 -18.77 -6.80
C SER A 242 -27.87 -18.26 -5.42
N LEU A 243 -28.71 -18.44 -4.40
CA LEU A 243 -28.36 -18.04 -3.03
C LEU A 243 -27.09 -18.72 -2.50
N LEU A 244 -26.77 -19.91 -2.96
CA LEU A 244 -25.57 -20.65 -2.58
C LEU A 244 -24.30 -20.08 -3.22
N GLU A 245 -24.38 -19.66 -4.47
CA GLU A 245 -23.26 -19.02 -5.19
C GLU A 245 -22.90 -17.66 -4.61
N LYS A 246 -23.86 -16.94 -4.06
CA LYS A 246 -23.60 -15.68 -3.32
C LYS A 246 -22.81 -15.87 -2.02
N ILE A 247 -22.90 -17.05 -1.39
CA ILE A 247 -22.22 -17.37 -0.13
C ILE A 247 -20.83 -17.97 -0.37
N PHE A 248 -20.69 -18.78 -1.42
CA PHE A 248 -19.44 -19.45 -1.77
C PHE A 248 -18.83 -18.80 -3.02
N PRO A 249 -17.70 -18.08 -2.93
CA PRO A 249 -17.11 -17.40 -4.07
C PRO A 249 -16.49 -18.39 -5.06
N GLY A 250 -17.27 -18.82 -6.03
CA GLY A 250 -16.85 -19.57 -7.19
C GLY A 250 -17.79 -19.20 -8.33
N THR A 251 -17.44 -18.16 -9.10
CA THR A 251 -18.26 -17.76 -10.25
C THR A 251 -18.12 -18.80 -11.35
N THR A 252 -19.16 -19.58 -11.60
CA THR A 252 -19.26 -20.39 -12.82
C THR A 252 -19.98 -19.54 -13.88
N ILE A 253 -19.48 -19.56 -15.11
CA ILE A 253 -20.06 -18.88 -16.26
C ILE A 253 -20.36 -19.94 -17.32
N HIS A 254 -21.64 -20.03 -17.72
CA HIS A 254 -22.09 -20.94 -18.75
C HIS A 254 -22.01 -20.26 -20.11
N TYR A 255 -21.05 -20.66 -20.93
CA TYR A 255 -20.79 -20.02 -22.22
C TYR A 255 -21.24 -20.89 -23.40
N THR A 256 -21.56 -20.22 -24.50
CA THR A 256 -21.85 -20.86 -25.79
C THR A 256 -20.59 -20.80 -26.69
N GLU A 257 -20.39 -21.81 -27.48
CA GLU A 257 -19.22 -21.89 -28.38
C GLU A 257 -19.18 -20.70 -29.34
N GLY A 258 -18.02 -19.99 -29.37
CA GLY A 258 -17.85 -18.75 -30.13
C GLY A 258 -18.20 -17.46 -29.36
N GLU A 259 -18.75 -17.55 -28.17
CA GLU A 259 -19.03 -16.41 -27.29
C GLU A 259 -17.75 -15.80 -26.77
N SER A 260 -17.75 -14.47 -26.59
CA SER A 260 -16.68 -13.73 -25.91
C SER A 260 -17.09 -13.43 -24.46
N ILE A 261 -16.12 -13.42 -23.56
CA ILE A 261 -16.32 -13.04 -22.16
C ILE A 261 -15.57 -11.74 -21.88
N SER A 262 -16.21 -10.86 -21.14
CA SER A 262 -15.70 -9.53 -20.79
C SER A 262 -15.14 -9.52 -19.37
N MET A 263 -13.91 -9.00 -19.21
CA MET A 263 -13.34 -8.65 -17.91
C MET A 263 -13.45 -7.14 -17.70
N TYR A 264 -14.15 -6.73 -16.66
CA TYR A 264 -14.30 -5.35 -16.22
C TYR A 264 -13.40 -5.05 -15.01
N SER A 265 -12.84 -3.84 -14.96
CA SER A 265 -12.15 -3.33 -13.79
C SER A 265 -12.31 -1.82 -13.64
N ALA A 266 -12.45 -1.36 -12.40
CA ALA A 266 -12.39 0.03 -12.02
C ALA A 266 -11.11 0.28 -11.20
N ILE A 267 -10.21 1.11 -11.71
CA ILE A 267 -8.88 1.31 -11.14
C ILE A 267 -8.73 2.76 -10.74
N PHE A 268 -8.56 2.99 -9.43
CA PHE A 268 -8.20 4.31 -8.93
C PHE A 268 -6.75 4.63 -9.28
N ALA A 269 -6.55 5.84 -9.81
CA ALA A 269 -5.26 6.49 -9.94
C ALA A 269 -5.43 7.96 -9.49
N PRO A 270 -4.44 8.55 -8.81
CA PRO A 270 -4.44 9.96 -8.44
C PRO A 270 -4.63 10.89 -9.62
N THR A 271 -5.11 12.10 -9.36
CA THR A 271 -5.27 13.16 -10.36
C THR A 271 -3.95 13.45 -11.08
N GLY A 272 -3.98 13.56 -12.39
CA GLY A 272 -2.78 13.80 -13.22
C GLY A 272 -1.90 12.59 -13.48
N LEU A 273 -2.15 11.43 -12.84
CA LEU A 273 -1.41 10.21 -13.07
C LEU A 273 -2.00 9.44 -14.26
N SER A 274 -1.14 9.06 -15.22
CA SER A 274 -1.51 8.21 -16.35
C SER A 274 -0.59 7.00 -16.43
N THR A 275 -1.16 5.83 -16.70
CA THR A 275 -0.38 4.59 -16.83
C THR A 275 -1.13 3.54 -17.65
N ASN A 276 -0.41 2.50 -18.09
CA ASN A 276 -0.99 1.35 -18.79
C ASN A 276 -1.24 0.21 -17.81
N ILE A 277 -2.43 -0.34 -17.92
CA ILE A 277 -2.89 -1.52 -17.21
C ILE A 277 -3.17 -2.62 -18.23
N ALA A 278 -3.13 -3.86 -17.81
CA ALA A 278 -3.53 -4.99 -18.65
C ALA A 278 -4.39 -5.98 -17.89
N HIS A 279 -5.31 -6.61 -18.60
CA HIS A 279 -5.97 -7.84 -18.18
C HIS A 279 -5.17 -9.01 -18.74
N SER A 280 -4.56 -9.80 -17.84
CA SER A 280 -3.81 -11.01 -18.18
C SER A 280 -4.71 -12.22 -17.96
N TRP A 281 -5.06 -12.89 -19.04
CA TRP A 281 -5.91 -14.07 -19.05
C TRP A 281 -5.07 -15.32 -18.96
N GLU A 282 -5.43 -16.23 -18.05
CA GLU A 282 -4.70 -17.47 -17.79
C GLU A 282 -5.69 -18.61 -17.57
N TYR A 283 -5.33 -19.76 -18.11
CA TYR A 283 -6.05 -21.01 -17.95
C TYR A 283 -5.31 -21.94 -16.97
N PHE A 284 -6.04 -22.64 -16.13
CA PHE A 284 -5.46 -23.60 -15.22
C PHE A 284 -5.37 -25.00 -15.85
N ASP A 285 -4.16 -25.43 -16.15
CA ASP A 285 -3.91 -26.79 -16.63
C ASP A 285 -3.86 -27.76 -15.44
N VAL A 286 -4.88 -28.62 -15.36
CA VAL A 286 -4.99 -29.62 -14.28
C VAL A 286 -3.85 -30.66 -14.35
N LYS A 287 -3.33 -30.96 -15.54
CA LYS A 287 -2.28 -31.96 -15.72
C LYS A 287 -0.93 -31.51 -15.15
N THR A 288 -0.57 -30.27 -15.38
CA THR A 288 0.68 -29.68 -14.91
C THR A 288 0.51 -28.93 -13.58
N ASN A 289 -0.73 -28.75 -13.10
CA ASN A 289 -1.08 -27.97 -11.90
C ASN A 289 -0.54 -26.53 -11.97
N THR A 290 -0.55 -25.94 -13.16
CA THR A 290 -0.02 -24.59 -13.42
C THR A 290 -0.98 -23.72 -14.20
N TRP A 291 -0.81 -22.39 -14.05
CA TRP A 291 -1.54 -21.39 -14.82
C TRP A 291 -0.81 -21.10 -16.12
N ILE A 292 -1.46 -21.32 -17.24
CA ILE A 292 -0.94 -21.09 -18.59
C ILE A 292 -1.46 -19.78 -19.14
N PRO A 293 -0.57 -18.81 -19.52
CA PRO A 293 -0.99 -17.56 -20.13
C PRO A 293 -1.75 -17.79 -21.44
N GLN A 294 -2.91 -17.16 -21.60
CA GLN A 294 -3.79 -17.25 -22.77
C GLN A 294 -3.98 -15.92 -23.51
N GLY A 295 -3.38 -14.85 -23.01
CA GLY A 295 -3.39 -13.55 -23.64
C GLY A 295 -3.30 -12.40 -22.65
N ARG A 296 -2.91 -11.24 -23.18
CA ARG A 296 -2.80 -10.01 -22.42
C ARG A 296 -3.33 -8.84 -23.25
N ILE A 297 -4.35 -8.17 -22.71
CA ILE A 297 -4.99 -7.04 -23.38
C ILE A 297 -4.74 -5.80 -22.53
N SER A 298 -4.04 -4.80 -23.12
CA SER A 298 -3.62 -3.58 -22.43
C SER A 298 -4.49 -2.40 -22.79
N PHE A 299 -4.73 -1.52 -21.82
CA PHE A 299 -5.40 -0.24 -22.02
C PHE A 299 -4.78 0.84 -21.13
N SER A 300 -4.92 2.10 -21.56
CA SER A 300 -4.42 3.25 -20.80
C SER A 300 -5.47 3.74 -19.83
N ILE A 301 -5.05 4.12 -18.63
CA ILE A 301 -5.90 4.75 -17.63
C ILE A 301 -5.42 6.17 -17.33
N ALA A 302 -6.37 7.07 -17.02
CA ALA A 302 -6.12 8.41 -16.52
C ALA A 302 -6.79 8.58 -15.16
N GLY A 303 -6.04 9.15 -14.21
CA GLY A 303 -6.49 9.33 -12.84
C GLY A 303 -7.48 10.50 -12.66
N GLY A 304 -7.90 10.70 -11.41
CA GLY A 304 -8.74 11.81 -10.97
C GLY A 304 -10.20 11.46 -10.67
N ARG A 305 -10.62 10.20 -10.88
CA ARG A 305 -11.99 9.74 -10.58
C ARG A 305 -12.03 8.95 -9.27
N ASP A 306 -12.95 9.28 -8.37
CA ASP A 306 -13.10 8.60 -7.07
C ASP A 306 -13.49 7.13 -7.21
N SER A 307 -14.41 6.84 -8.13
CA SER A 307 -14.83 5.47 -8.47
C SER A 307 -13.78 4.69 -9.27
N GLY A 308 -12.69 5.35 -9.70
CA GLY A 308 -11.66 4.79 -10.55
C GLY A 308 -11.95 4.95 -12.05
N PHE A 309 -10.90 4.74 -12.84
CA PHE A 309 -11.03 4.62 -14.30
C PHE A 309 -11.62 3.25 -14.62
N ARG A 310 -12.77 3.25 -15.26
CA ARG A 310 -13.50 2.04 -15.65
C ARG A 310 -13.06 1.61 -17.03
N GLY A 311 -12.71 0.33 -17.17
CA GLY A 311 -12.33 -0.25 -18.45
C GLY A 311 -12.68 -1.73 -18.48
N TYR A 312 -12.90 -2.24 -19.69
CA TYR A 312 -13.13 -3.67 -19.89
C TYR A 312 -12.35 -4.16 -21.10
N THR A 313 -12.13 -5.45 -21.15
CA THR A 313 -11.52 -6.14 -22.28
C THR A 313 -12.30 -7.43 -22.55
N GLU A 314 -12.42 -7.78 -23.83
CA GLU A 314 -13.12 -8.98 -24.28
C GLU A 314 -12.12 -10.02 -24.74
N LYS A 315 -12.42 -11.28 -24.45
CA LYS A 315 -11.67 -12.42 -24.92
C LYS A 315 -12.61 -13.44 -25.56
N SER A 316 -12.31 -13.76 -26.80
CA SER A 316 -12.88 -14.87 -27.56
C SER A 316 -11.93 -16.09 -27.51
N ALA A 317 -12.32 -17.18 -28.16
CA ALA A 317 -11.61 -18.44 -28.20
C ALA A 317 -11.37 -19.03 -26.79
N LEU A 318 -12.43 -19.06 -26.02
CA LEU A 318 -12.49 -19.64 -24.67
C LEU A 318 -12.89 -21.13 -24.77
N PHE A 319 -12.53 -21.91 -23.79
CA PHE A 319 -12.84 -23.32 -23.65
C PHE A 319 -13.12 -23.69 -22.18
N GLU A 320 -13.75 -24.81 -21.96
CA GLU A 320 -14.16 -25.27 -20.62
C GLU A 320 -12.96 -25.40 -19.67
N GLY A 321 -13.21 -25.09 -18.40
CA GLY A 321 -12.28 -25.26 -17.32
C GLY A 321 -12.08 -24.02 -16.46
N LYS A 322 -11.05 -24.05 -15.62
CA LYS A 322 -10.78 -22.99 -14.64
C LYS A 322 -9.90 -21.90 -15.23
N TRP A 323 -10.39 -20.67 -15.15
CA TRP A 323 -9.75 -19.48 -15.65
C TRP A 323 -9.46 -18.47 -14.55
N ARG A 324 -8.46 -17.63 -14.77
CA ARG A 324 -8.28 -16.42 -13.99
C ARG A 324 -7.91 -15.25 -14.89
N VAL A 325 -8.36 -14.07 -14.51
CA VAL A 325 -7.89 -12.82 -15.10
C VAL A 325 -7.23 -11.98 -14.01
N GLN A 326 -6.01 -11.54 -14.28
CA GLN A 326 -5.28 -10.65 -13.40
C GLN A 326 -5.29 -9.23 -13.98
N VAL A 327 -5.60 -8.25 -13.14
CA VAL A 327 -5.41 -6.83 -13.45
C VAL A 327 -3.98 -6.48 -13.06
N VAL A 328 -3.14 -6.18 -14.05
CA VAL A 328 -1.70 -6.00 -13.84
C VAL A 328 -1.18 -4.70 -14.43
N THR A 329 -0.13 -4.15 -13.81
CA THR A 329 0.64 -3.03 -14.36
C THR A 329 1.55 -3.49 -15.50
N LYS A 330 2.19 -2.54 -16.21
CA LYS A 330 3.21 -2.84 -17.24
C LYS A 330 4.32 -3.78 -16.71
N ARG A 331 4.63 -3.76 -15.43
CA ARG A 331 5.64 -4.59 -14.76
C ARG A 331 5.12 -5.90 -14.18
N ASN A 332 3.91 -6.31 -14.52
CA ASN A 332 3.25 -7.50 -13.95
C ASN A 332 2.98 -7.42 -12.43
N GLN A 333 2.95 -6.21 -11.84
CA GLN A 333 2.49 -6.05 -10.47
C GLN A 333 0.97 -6.22 -10.44
N VAL A 334 0.48 -7.15 -9.62
CA VAL A 334 -0.94 -7.50 -9.58
C VAL A 334 -1.71 -6.53 -8.69
N LEU A 335 -2.70 -5.83 -9.28
CA LEU A 335 -3.68 -5.02 -8.56
C LEU A 335 -4.82 -5.87 -7.99
N GLY A 336 -5.20 -6.92 -8.71
CA GLY A 336 -6.20 -7.87 -8.29
C GLY A 336 -6.42 -8.96 -9.32
N ARG A 337 -7.25 -9.95 -8.96
CA ARG A 337 -7.59 -11.07 -9.84
C ARG A 337 -9.02 -11.50 -9.66
N VAL A 338 -9.60 -12.07 -10.70
CA VAL A 338 -10.86 -12.84 -10.67
C VAL A 338 -10.55 -14.26 -11.11
N VAL A 339 -11.08 -15.25 -10.39
CA VAL A 339 -10.99 -16.67 -10.74
C VAL A 339 -12.42 -17.13 -11.00
N PHE A 340 -12.63 -17.86 -12.09
CA PHE A 340 -13.94 -18.36 -12.48
C PHE A 340 -13.79 -19.68 -13.24
N THR A 341 -14.88 -20.42 -13.35
CA THR A 341 -14.95 -21.65 -14.15
C THR A 341 -15.83 -21.39 -15.36
N LEU A 342 -15.39 -21.82 -16.53
CA LEU A 342 -16.22 -21.84 -17.75
C LEU A 342 -16.77 -23.24 -17.96
N GLU A 343 -18.08 -23.35 -18.10
CA GLU A 343 -18.80 -24.59 -18.42
C GLU A 343 -19.64 -24.37 -19.67
N LYS A 344 -19.76 -25.38 -20.52
CA LYS A 344 -20.60 -25.29 -21.71
C LYS A 344 -22.08 -25.24 -21.31
N ALA A 345 -22.79 -24.27 -21.82
CA ALA A 345 -24.21 -24.10 -21.52
C ALA A 345 -25.03 -25.27 -22.12
N GLU A 346 -25.67 -26.06 -21.29
CA GLU A 346 -26.67 -27.06 -21.73
C GLU A 346 -28.03 -26.40 -22.10
N LYS A 347 -28.33 -25.29 -21.41
CA LYS A 347 -29.49 -24.43 -21.65
C LYS A 347 -29.06 -22.98 -21.59
N THR A 348 -29.73 -22.12 -22.35
CA THR A 348 -29.46 -20.68 -22.29
C THR A 348 -29.68 -20.17 -20.86
N PRO A 349 -28.67 -19.60 -20.19
CA PRO A 349 -28.82 -19.06 -18.84
C PRO A 349 -29.80 -17.88 -18.81
N ILE A 350 -30.36 -17.61 -17.65
CA ILE A 350 -31.13 -16.39 -17.42
C ILE A 350 -30.16 -15.28 -17.15
N PHE A 351 -30.14 -14.27 -18.00
CA PHE A 351 -29.23 -13.11 -17.86
C PHE A 351 -29.95 -11.99 -17.10
N ILE A 352 -29.14 -11.33 -16.25
CA ILE A 352 -29.51 -10.10 -15.58
C ILE A 352 -28.48 -9.00 -15.90
N GLU A 353 -28.95 -7.76 -15.95
CA GLU A 353 -28.09 -6.60 -16.12
C GLU A 353 -27.72 -6.01 -14.78
N LYS A 354 -26.43 -5.70 -14.61
CA LYS A 354 -25.88 -5.09 -13.41
C LYS A 354 -25.16 -3.80 -13.78
N ALA A 355 -25.51 -2.71 -13.12
CA ALA A 355 -24.76 -1.45 -13.21
C ALA A 355 -23.40 -1.59 -12.50
N LEU A 356 -22.31 -1.13 -13.15
CA LEU A 356 -20.91 -1.28 -12.73
C LEU A 356 -20.29 0.07 -12.40
#